data_2050dfe68fcea8a2d28c0c442e2d0650
#
_entry.id   2050dfe68fcea8a2d28c0c442e2d0650
#
_cell.length_a   1.000
_cell.length_b   1.000
_cell.length_c   1.000
_cell.angle_alpha   90.00
_cell.angle_beta   90.00
_cell.angle_gamma   90.00
#
_symmetry.space_group_name_H-M   'P 1'
#
loop_
_entity.id
_entity.type
_entity.pdbx_description
1 polymer ?
#
loop_
_entity_poly.entity_id
_entity_poly.type
_entity_poly.pdbx_seq_one_letter_code
_entity_poly.pdbx_strand_id
1 'polypeptide(L)'
;MSNSSVPLLSAHSITKSFGPRTARHQVLFDVSADVHAGECLAVIGGSGSGKSTLTRIMLGLESADSGSVEYESQSIVGGRKSPGFAALRHESGLVFQDPFSSLDPRWRVAKSVAEPLRLQRRDLNNTDIDERVTAALTMAGLEPADFLNRYPIDLSGGQAQRVVIARAIINEPKVILADEPMSAIDVAARIQILATFAAIRAARPSTAIIMVSHDLGVVQHIADRILVLHDGRVEETGPTAEVLGNPQSDYTRQLIEAASL
;
A
#
# COMPACT_ATOMS: atom_id res chain seq x y z
N MET A 1 -10.87 23.55 -6.74
CA MET A 1 -11.95 22.91 -7.54
C MET A 1 -11.96 21.45 -7.15
N SER A 2 -12.88 21.03 -6.30
CA SER A 2 -13.04 19.65 -5.89
C SER A 2 -13.47 18.83 -7.09
N ASN A 3 -12.55 18.03 -7.59
CA ASN A 3 -12.81 17.06 -8.64
C ASN A 3 -13.70 15.96 -8.02
N SER A 4 -15.01 16.01 -8.25
CA SER A 4 -15.98 15.00 -7.82
C SER A 4 -15.90 13.76 -8.70
N SER A 5 -14.69 13.23 -8.88
CA SER A 5 -14.51 11.92 -9.51
C SER A 5 -14.92 10.84 -8.50
N VAL A 6 -15.62 9.81 -8.98
CA VAL A 6 -15.96 8.64 -8.17
C VAL A 6 -14.67 8.02 -7.62
N PRO A 7 -14.58 7.72 -6.31
CA PRO A 7 -13.41 7.05 -5.76
C PRO A 7 -13.14 5.71 -6.43
N LEU A 8 -11.86 5.38 -6.61
CA LEU A 8 -11.44 4.05 -7.07
C LEU A 8 -11.74 2.99 -5.99
N LEU A 9 -11.45 3.33 -4.74
CA LEU A 9 -11.66 2.48 -3.59
C LEU A 9 -12.18 3.33 -2.44
N SER A 10 -13.26 2.90 -1.78
CA SER A 10 -13.85 3.60 -0.65
C SER A 10 -14.24 2.66 0.47
N ALA A 11 -14.10 3.12 1.70
CA ALA A 11 -14.54 2.47 2.92
C ALA A 11 -15.50 3.42 3.63
N HIS A 12 -16.66 2.92 4.07
CA HIS A 12 -17.71 3.72 4.70
C HIS A 12 -18.05 3.14 6.07
N SER A 13 -17.94 3.97 7.10
CA SER A 13 -18.38 3.68 8.49
C SER A 13 -17.82 2.35 9.01
N ILE A 14 -16.53 2.11 8.78
CA ILE A 14 -15.88 0.86 9.18
C ILE A 14 -15.73 0.78 10.69
N THR A 15 -16.23 -0.33 11.27
CA THR A 15 -15.88 -0.74 12.64
C THR A 15 -15.16 -2.07 12.62
N LYS A 16 -14.22 -2.23 13.54
CA LYS A 16 -13.48 -3.48 13.71
C LYS A 16 -13.08 -3.72 15.14
N SER A 17 -13.31 -4.93 15.62
CA SER A 17 -12.85 -5.42 16.92
C SER A 17 -12.12 -6.74 16.75
N PHE A 18 -11.14 -7.00 17.60
CA PHE A 18 -10.43 -8.27 17.69
C PHE A 18 -10.62 -8.90 19.06
N GLY A 19 -10.36 -10.19 19.16
CA GLY A 19 -10.43 -10.96 20.40
C GLY A 19 -11.70 -11.80 20.54
N PRO A 20 -11.77 -12.64 21.58
CA PRO A 20 -12.90 -13.50 21.85
C PRO A 20 -14.13 -12.69 22.28
N ARG A 21 -15.33 -13.25 22.13
CA ARG A 21 -16.60 -12.57 22.47
C ARG A 21 -16.64 -11.98 23.89
N THR A 22 -15.89 -12.56 24.82
CA THR A 22 -15.82 -12.16 26.23
C THR A 22 -14.81 -11.02 26.50
N ALA A 23 -13.91 -10.71 25.55
CA ALA A 23 -12.87 -9.71 25.70
C ALA A 23 -12.53 -9.08 24.33
N ARG A 24 -13.55 -8.50 23.69
CA ARG A 24 -13.35 -7.79 22.42
C ARG A 24 -12.68 -6.44 22.66
N HIS A 25 -11.63 -6.17 21.90
CA HIS A 25 -10.98 -4.87 21.82
C HIS A 25 -11.32 -4.23 20.48
N GLN A 26 -12.02 -3.11 20.51
CA GLN A 26 -12.37 -2.37 19.30
C GLN A 26 -11.16 -1.53 18.86
N VAL A 27 -10.82 -1.62 17.56
CA VAL A 27 -9.64 -1.00 16.95
C VAL A 27 -10.05 0.10 15.97
N LEU A 28 -11.21 -0.01 15.32
CA LEU A 28 -11.75 1.01 14.44
C LEU A 28 -13.17 1.40 14.87
N PHE A 29 -13.43 2.71 14.88
CA PHE A 29 -14.67 3.31 15.36
C PHE A 29 -15.25 4.23 14.28
N ASP A 30 -16.15 3.72 13.42
CA ASP A 30 -16.85 4.49 12.40
C ASP A 30 -15.90 5.25 11.43
N VAL A 31 -14.90 4.54 10.92
CA VAL A 31 -13.87 5.10 10.05
C VAL A 31 -14.32 5.07 8.61
N SER A 32 -14.23 6.23 7.91
CA SER A 32 -14.43 6.33 6.48
C SER A 32 -13.16 6.84 5.80
N ALA A 33 -12.85 6.29 4.63
CA ALA A 33 -11.68 6.64 3.84
C ALA A 33 -11.96 6.33 2.37
N ASP A 34 -11.40 7.13 1.48
CA ASP A 34 -11.48 6.94 0.04
C ASP A 34 -10.14 7.24 -0.62
N VAL A 35 -9.90 6.64 -1.78
CA VAL A 35 -8.76 6.94 -2.63
C VAL A 35 -9.19 7.00 -4.10
N HIS A 36 -8.67 7.99 -4.82
CA HIS A 36 -8.98 8.22 -6.23
C HIS A 36 -7.90 7.62 -7.14
N ALA A 37 -8.27 7.38 -8.40
CA ALA A 37 -7.31 6.94 -9.40
C ALA A 37 -6.15 7.95 -9.54
N GLY A 38 -4.91 7.45 -9.51
CA GLY A 38 -3.69 8.26 -9.59
C GLY A 38 -3.31 8.99 -8.30
N GLU A 39 -4.12 8.91 -7.25
CA GLU A 39 -3.85 9.53 -5.95
C GLU A 39 -2.89 8.68 -5.11
N CYS A 40 -2.00 9.35 -4.38
CA CYS A 40 -1.29 8.76 -3.26
C CYS A 40 -1.91 9.24 -1.94
N LEU A 41 -2.67 8.39 -1.27
CA LEU A 41 -3.22 8.62 0.06
C LEU A 41 -2.25 8.08 1.11
N ALA A 42 -1.72 8.94 1.97
CA ALA A 42 -0.97 8.51 3.14
C ALA A 42 -1.90 8.33 4.35
N VAL A 43 -1.82 7.19 5.00
CA VAL A 43 -2.50 6.92 6.27
C VAL A 43 -1.45 7.00 7.38
N ILE A 44 -1.53 8.02 8.23
CA ILE A 44 -0.57 8.29 9.30
C ILE A 44 -1.22 8.22 10.68
N GLY A 45 -0.40 8.15 11.72
CA GLY A 45 -0.85 8.09 13.12
C GLY A 45 0.09 7.27 13.98
N GLY A 46 -0.12 7.27 15.28
CA GLY A 46 0.67 6.52 16.24
C GLY A 46 0.61 5.00 16.06
N SER A 47 1.51 4.29 16.73
CA SER A 47 1.46 2.82 16.78
C SER A 47 0.14 2.37 17.43
N GLY A 48 -0.49 1.36 16.85
CA GLY A 48 -1.78 0.84 17.36
C GLY A 48 -3.01 1.67 16.98
N SER A 49 -2.89 2.79 16.25
CA SER A 49 -4.05 3.63 15.88
C SER A 49 -5.02 2.99 14.88
N GLY A 50 -4.71 1.81 14.34
CA GLY A 50 -5.60 1.07 13.43
C GLY A 50 -5.27 1.19 11.93
N LYS A 51 -4.18 1.87 11.54
CA LYS A 51 -3.79 2.11 10.13
C LYS A 51 -3.76 0.84 9.27
N SER A 52 -2.94 -0.13 9.65
CA SER A 52 -2.83 -1.40 8.90
C SER A 52 -4.14 -2.20 8.92
N THR A 53 -4.96 -2.08 9.99
CA THR A 53 -6.28 -2.70 10.04
C THR A 53 -7.21 -2.07 9.01
N LEU A 54 -7.28 -0.74 8.97
CA LEU A 54 -8.10 -0.01 8.00
C LEU A 54 -7.70 -0.37 6.56
N THR A 55 -6.41 -0.26 6.23
CA THR A 55 -5.93 -0.50 4.87
C THR A 55 -6.07 -1.96 4.43
N ARG A 56 -5.93 -2.92 5.35
CA ARG A 56 -6.22 -4.34 5.07
C ARG A 56 -7.72 -4.59 4.83
N ILE A 57 -8.61 -3.90 5.56
CA ILE A 57 -10.05 -3.98 5.32
C ILE A 57 -10.38 -3.37 3.95
N MET A 58 -9.82 -2.22 3.60
CA MET A 58 -10.03 -1.59 2.29
C MET A 58 -9.64 -2.51 1.14
N LEU A 59 -8.57 -3.31 1.29
CA LEU A 59 -8.13 -4.27 0.27
C LEU A 59 -8.73 -5.67 0.41
N GLY A 60 -9.71 -5.85 1.29
CA GLY A 60 -10.38 -7.14 1.49
C GLY A 60 -9.49 -8.23 2.07
N LEU A 61 -8.35 -7.86 2.69
CA LEU A 61 -7.44 -8.79 3.39
C LEU A 61 -7.93 -9.09 4.81
N GLU A 62 -8.78 -8.22 5.36
CA GLU A 62 -9.43 -8.35 6.66
C GLU A 62 -10.91 -7.98 6.52
N SER A 63 -11.80 -8.58 7.31
CA SER A 63 -13.22 -8.26 7.31
C SER A 63 -13.53 -7.15 8.31
N ALA A 64 -14.40 -6.21 7.97
CA ALA A 64 -15.01 -5.29 8.93
C ALA A 64 -16.09 -6.00 9.77
N ASP A 65 -16.35 -5.49 10.99
CA ASP A 65 -17.49 -5.91 11.79
C ASP A 65 -18.78 -5.23 11.31
N SER A 66 -18.68 -3.95 10.87
CA SER A 66 -19.74 -3.21 10.20
C SER A 66 -19.16 -2.19 9.22
N GLY A 67 -20.02 -1.58 8.41
CA GLY A 67 -19.65 -0.69 7.32
C GLY A 67 -19.54 -1.43 5.99
N SER A 68 -19.10 -0.71 4.96
CA SER A 68 -18.95 -1.26 3.61
C SER A 68 -17.65 -0.80 2.98
N VAL A 69 -17.16 -1.60 2.03
CA VAL A 69 -16.04 -1.23 1.16
C VAL A 69 -16.48 -1.45 -0.29
N GLU A 70 -16.16 -0.48 -1.13
CA GLU A 70 -16.48 -0.50 -2.56
C GLU A 70 -15.21 -0.28 -3.38
N TYR A 71 -15.07 -1.07 -4.43
CA TYR A 71 -14.04 -0.92 -5.46
C TYR A 71 -14.72 -0.67 -6.81
N GLU A 72 -14.39 0.46 -7.47
CA GLU A 72 -15.07 0.92 -8.70
C GLU A 72 -16.61 0.89 -8.54
N SER A 73 -17.12 1.40 -7.41
CA SER A 73 -18.54 1.41 -7.04
C SER A 73 -19.17 0.01 -6.90
N GLN A 74 -18.38 -1.03 -6.82
CA GLN A 74 -18.85 -2.39 -6.57
C GLN A 74 -18.47 -2.83 -5.15
N SER A 75 -19.44 -3.32 -4.39
CA SER A 75 -19.16 -3.82 -3.05
C SER A 75 -18.21 -5.01 -3.07
N ILE A 76 -17.20 -5.00 -2.19
CA ILE A 76 -16.31 -6.14 -1.96
C ILE A 76 -16.80 -7.05 -0.82
N VAL A 77 -17.90 -6.68 -0.14
CA VAL A 77 -18.51 -7.48 0.92
C VAL A 77 -19.07 -8.77 0.32
N GLY A 78 -18.82 -9.89 0.98
CA GLY A 78 -19.15 -11.23 0.45
C GLY A 78 -17.94 -12.02 -0.07
N GLY A 79 -16.76 -11.39 -0.03
CA GLY A 79 -15.48 -12.04 -0.37
C GLY A 79 -15.46 -12.56 -1.80
N ARG A 80 -14.97 -13.79 -2.01
CA ARG A 80 -14.77 -14.39 -3.35
C ARG A 80 -16.00 -14.44 -4.24
N LYS A 81 -17.20 -14.28 -3.70
CA LYS A 81 -18.45 -14.28 -4.47
C LYS A 81 -18.83 -12.88 -4.97
N SER A 82 -18.19 -11.84 -4.46
CA SER A 82 -18.42 -10.45 -4.89
C SER A 82 -17.60 -10.13 -6.15
N PRO A 83 -18.19 -9.59 -7.23
CA PRO A 83 -17.43 -9.14 -8.40
C PRO A 83 -16.40 -8.06 -8.05
N GLY A 84 -16.73 -7.11 -7.18
CA GLY A 84 -15.81 -6.08 -6.73
C GLY A 84 -14.57 -6.64 -6.01
N PHE A 85 -14.74 -7.68 -5.19
CA PHE A 85 -13.62 -8.34 -4.53
C PHE A 85 -12.71 -9.09 -5.54
N ALA A 86 -13.30 -9.75 -6.52
CA ALA A 86 -12.54 -10.44 -7.56
C ALA A 86 -11.69 -9.45 -8.38
N ALA A 87 -12.29 -8.32 -8.80
CA ALA A 87 -11.60 -7.25 -9.51
C ALA A 87 -10.46 -6.66 -8.66
N LEU A 88 -10.76 -6.21 -7.43
CA LEU A 88 -9.77 -5.65 -6.51
C LEU A 88 -8.58 -6.59 -6.30
N ARG A 89 -8.82 -7.88 -6.12
CA ARG A 89 -7.76 -8.87 -5.92
C ARG A 89 -6.84 -9.02 -7.14
N HIS A 90 -7.35 -8.86 -8.35
CA HIS A 90 -6.56 -8.94 -9.58
C HIS A 90 -5.82 -7.64 -9.88
N GLU A 91 -6.38 -6.52 -9.46
CA GLU A 91 -5.92 -5.18 -9.79
C GLU A 91 -5.22 -4.48 -8.62
N SER A 92 -4.91 -5.21 -7.53
CA SER A 92 -4.15 -4.69 -6.40
C SER A 92 -2.74 -5.27 -6.31
N GLY A 93 -1.78 -4.43 -5.90
CA GLY A 93 -0.42 -4.79 -5.53
C GLY A 93 -0.19 -4.58 -4.03
N LEU A 94 0.60 -5.46 -3.41
CA LEU A 94 0.85 -5.43 -1.96
C LEU A 94 2.34 -5.35 -1.68
N VAL A 95 2.73 -4.37 -0.87
CA VAL A 95 4.09 -4.17 -0.36
C VAL A 95 4.01 -4.08 1.15
N PHE A 96 4.51 -5.10 1.85
CA PHE A 96 4.50 -5.17 3.31
C PHE A 96 5.81 -4.68 3.91
N GLN A 97 5.78 -4.42 5.21
CA GLN A 97 6.86 -3.88 6.03
C GLN A 97 8.13 -4.74 5.99
N ASP A 98 7.99 -6.07 6.10
CA ASP A 98 9.12 -7.00 6.07
C ASP A 98 9.21 -7.69 4.70
N PRO A 99 10.20 -7.30 3.86
CA PRO A 99 10.37 -7.90 2.56
C PRO A 99 10.75 -9.38 2.62
N PHE A 100 11.53 -9.78 3.63
CA PHE A 100 12.01 -11.16 3.71
C PHE A 100 10.90 -12.15 4.09
N SER A 101 9.94 -11.73 4.91
CA SER A 101 8.73 -12.54 5.18
C SER A 101 7.82 -12.69 3.95
N SER A 102 7.97 -11.79 2.99
CA SER A 102 7.18 -11.77 1.75
C SER A 102 7.81 -12.58 0.61
N LEU A 103 9.06 -13.00 0.73
CA LEU A 103 9.81 -13.74 -0.29
C LEU A 103 10.10 -15.18 0.17
N ASP A 104 9.83 -16.18 -0.68
CA ASP A 104 10.27 -17.55 -0.39
C ASP A 104 11.82 -17.61 -0.50
N PRO A 105 12.54 -17.93 0.57
CA PRO A 105 14.01 -17.93 0.58
C PRO A 105 14.64 -18.93 -0.40
N ARG A 106 13.86 -19.91 -0.88
CA ARG A 106 14.30 -20.95 -1.84
C ARG A 106 14.11 -20.51 -3.30
N TRP A 107 13.47 -19.36 -3.54
CA TRP A 107 13.17 -18.89 -4.89
C TRP A 107 14.14 -17.79 -5.31
N ARG A 108 14.57 -17.87 -6.57
CA ARG A 108 15.29 -16.76 -7.18
C ARG A 108 14.37 -15.55 -7.35
N VAL A 109 14.95 -14.37 -7.39
CA VAL A 109 14.25 -13.10 -7.61
C VAL A 109 13.33 -13.17 -8.82
N ALA A 110 13.81 -13.67 -9.97
CA ALA A 110 12.98 -13.83 -11.17
C ALA A 110 11.70 -14.62 -10.91
N LYS A 111 11.79 -15.74 -10.16
CA LYS A 111 10.63 -16.57 -9.82
C LYS A 111 9.68 -15.85 -8.87
N SER A 112 10.20 -15.16 -7.86
CA SER A 112 9.41 -14.40 -6.88
C SER A 112 8.65 -13.25 -7.54
N VAL A 113 9.28 -12.53 -8.46
CA VAL A 113 8.64 -11.43 -9.21
C VAL A 113 7.61 -11.96 -10.20
N ALA A 114 7.89 -13.10 -10.87
CA ALA A 114 6.97 -13.70 -11.85
C ALA A 114 5.72 -14.35 -11.23
N GLU A 115 5.71 -14.63 -9.91
CA GLU A 115 4.65 -15.39 -9.25
C GLU A 115 3.24 -14.85 -9.53
N PRO A 116 2.94 -13.53 -9.37
CA PRO A 116 1.60 -13.00 -9.61
C PRO A 116 1.13 -13.21 -11.05
N LEU A 117 2.02 -13.05 -12.05
CA LEU A 117 1.67 -13.31 -13.45
C LEU A 117 1.31 -14.79 -13.66
N ARG A 118 2.13 -15.71 -13.14
CA ARG A 118 1.90 -17.15 -13.29
C ARG A 118 0.58 -17.62 -12.66
N LEU A 119 0.15 -16.94 -11.60
CA LEU A 119 -1.12 -17.24 -10.92
C LEU A 119 -2.34 -16.67 -11.65
N GLN A 120 -2.20 -15.49 -12.26
CA GLN A 120 -3.33 -14.73 -12.81
C GLN A 120 -3.41 -14.78 -14.34
N ARG A 121 -2.28 -14.92 -15.05
CA ARG A 121 -2.16 -14.80 -16.50
C ARG A 121 -1.63 -16.10 -17.11
N ARG A 122 -2.50 -17.10 -17.17
CA ARG A 122 -2.19 -18.42 -17.77
C ARG A 122 -2.04 -18.38 -19.29
N ASP A 123 -2.41 -17.26 -19.90
CA ASP A 123 -2.31 -16.97 -21.32
C ASP A 123 -0.90 -16.57 -21.76
N LEU A 124 -0.03 -16.15 -20.82
CA LEU A 124 1.33 -15.69 -21.14
C LEU A 124 2.30 -16.87 -21.28
N ASN A 125 3.16 -16.78 -22.29
CA ASN A 125 4.29 -17.70 -22.45
C ASN A 125 5.50 -17.26 -21.55
N ASN A 126 6.53 -18.10 -21.47
CA ASN A 126 7.68 -17.81 -20.62
C ASN A 126 8.47 -16.56 -21.07
N THR A 127 8.57 -16.29 -22.35
CA THR A 127 9.27 -15.09 -22.89
C THR A 127 8.54 -13.83 -22.44
N ASP A 128 7.21 -13.78 -22.58
CA ASP A 128 6.41 -12.62 -22.14
C ASP A 128 6.55 -12.38 -20.63
N ILE A 129 6.61 -13.47 -19.84
CA ILE A 129 6.82 -13.38 -18.39
C ILE A 129 8.21 -12.82 -18.08
N ASP A 130 9.26 -13.31 -18.75
CA ASP A 130 10.64 -12.88 -18.50
C ASP A 130 10.84 -11.40 -18.90
N GLU A 131 10.23 -10.93 -19.99
CA GLU A 131 10.22 -9.53 -20.39
C GLU A 131 9.55 -8.64 -19.34
N ARG A 132 8.39 -9.06 -18.82
CA ARG A 132 7.68 -8.31 -17.76
C ARG A 132 8.44 -8.29 -16.43
N VAL A 133 9.09 -9.40 -16.08
CA VAL A 133 9.97 -9.46 -14.88
C VAL A 133 11.13 -8.47 -15.03
N THR A 134 11.77 -8.47 -16.19
CA THR A 134 12.85 -7.53 -16.51
C THR A 134 12.40 -6.08 -16.40
N ALA A 135 11.26 -5.74 -17.01
CA ALA A 135 10.68 -4.40 -16.93
C ALA A 135 10.31 -3.99 -15.50
N ALA A 136 9.74 -4.90 -14.70
CA ALA A 136 9.35 -4.63 -13.32
C ALA A 136 10.59 -4.40 -12.42
N LEU A 137 11.67 -5.18 -12.59
CA LEU A 137 12.93 -4.97 -11.87
C LEU A 137 13.57 -3.64 -12.25
N THR A 138 13.63 -3.31 -13.54
CA THR A 138 14.16 -2.02 -14.02
C THR A 138 13.36 -0.85 -13.44
N MET A 139 12.02 -0.93 -13.42
CA MET A 139 11.17 0.10 -12.82
C MET A 139 11.40 0.22 -11.31
N ALA A 140 11.73 -0.87 -10.62
CA ALA A 140 12.13 -0.86 -9.22
C ALA A 140 13.58 -0.40 -8.98
N GLY A 141 14.29 0.04 -10.01
CA GLY A 141 15.67 0.50 -9.92
C GLY A 141 16.68 -0.61 -9.65
N LEU A 142 16.37 -1.84 -10.08
CA LEU A 142 17.25 -3.00 -9.98
C LEU A 142 17.70 -3.43 -11.38
N GLU A 143 19.04 -3.55 -11.58
CA GLU A 143 19.58 -4.03 -12.87
C GLU A 143 19.25 -5.53 -13.04
N PRO A 144 18.43 -5.91 -14.04
CA PRO A 144 17.96 -7.30 -14.16
C PRO A 144 19.10 -8.31 -14.26
N ALA A 145 20.18 -8.00 -15.01
CA ALA A 145 21.32 -8.91 -15.17
C ALA A 145 21.96 -9.29 -13.84
N ASP A 146 21.96 -8.37 -12.87
CA ASP A 146 22.55 -8.58 -11.55
C ASP A 146 21.62 -9.28 -10.57
N PHE A 147 20.29 -9.15 -10.74
CA PHE A 147 19.32 -9.55 -9.72
C PHE A 147 18.50 -10.80 -10.04
N LEU A 148 18.20 -11.08 -11.31
CA LEU A 148 17.32 -12.18 -11.72
C LEU A 148 17.65 -13.53 -11.05
N ASN A 149 18.95 -13.84 -10.91
CA ASN A 149 19.44 -15.12 -10.42
C ASN A 149 19.74 -15.15 -8.92
N ARG A 150 19.67 -14.00 -8.21
CA ARG A 150 19.92 -13.95 -6.76
C ARG A 150 18.80 -14.59 -5.96
N TYR A 151 19.13 -15.01 -4.77
CA TYR A 151 18.20 -15.46 -3.75
C TYR A 151 17.95 -14.34 -2.72
N PRO A 152 16.84 -14.36 -1.96
CA PRO A 152 16.59 -13.36 -0.92
C PRO A 152 17.74 -13.15 0.06
N ILE A 153 18.47 -14.22 0.41
CA ILE A 153 19.64 -14.16 1.31
C ILE A 153 20.80 -13.29 0.76
N ASP A 154 20.86 -13.12 -0.55
CA ASP A 154 21.91 -12.35 -1.23
C ASP A 154 21.58 -10.85 -1.33
N LEU A 155 20.42 -10.41 -0.79
CA LEU A 155 19.91 -9.06 -0.93
C LEU A 155 20.07 -8.26 0.36
N SER A 156 20.40 -6.96 0.24
CA SER A 156 20.19 -6.03 1.34
C SER A 156 18.70 -5.79 1.58
N GLY A 157 18.32 -5.26 2.76
CA GLY A 157 16.92 -4.94 3.06
C GLY A 157 16.26 -4.04 2.02
N GLY A 158 16.94 -2.98 1.58
CA GLY A 158 16.44 -2.09 0.53
C GLY A 158 16.35 -2.74 -0.85
N GLN A 159 17.25 -3.68 -1.18
CA GLN A 159 17.17 -4.47 -2.42
C GLN A 159 16.00 -5.44 -2.36
N ALA A 160 15.81 -6.16 -1.25
CA ALA A 160 14.68 -7.06 -1.05
C ALA A 160 13.34 -6.30 -1.13
N GLN A 161 13.27 -5.10 -0.54
CA GLN A 161 12.07 -4.26 -0.62
C GLN A 161 11.75 -3.86 -2.06
N ARG A 162 12.75 -3.48 -2.85
CA ARG A 162 12.54 -3.15 -4.27
C ARG A 162 12.14 -4.39 -5.10
N VAL A 163 12.60 -5.58 -4.76
CA VAL A 163 12.11 -6.83 -5.36
C VAL A 163 10.63 -7.07 -5.02
N VAL A 164 10.22 -6.82 -3.76
CA VAL A 164 8.80 -6.91 -3.35
C VAL A 164 7.95 -5.88 -4.09
N ILE A 165 8.46 -4.65 -4.28
CA ILE A 165 7.79 -3.63 -5.09
C ILE A 165 7.66 -4.09 -6.55
N ALA A 166 8.75 -4.61 -7.17
CA ALA A 166 8.70 -5.16 -8.53
C ALA A 166 7.63 -6.25 -8.68
N ARG A 167 7.54 -7.16 -7.70
CA ARG A 167 6.49 -8.19 -7.64
C ARG A 167 5.09 -7.58 -7.53
N ALA A 168 4.92 -6.52 -6.74
CA ALA A 168 3.63 -5.88 -6.54
C ALA A 168 3.11 -5.18 -7.81
N ILE A 169 4.00 -4.66 -8.65
CA ILE A 169 3.64 -3.88 -9.85
C ILE A 169 3.59 -4.69 -11.15
N ILE A 170 4.01 -5.95 -11.14
CA ILE A 170 4.19 -6.74 -12.38
C ILE A 170 2.89 -6.98 -13.15
N ASN A 171 1.75 -7.04 -12.44
CA ASN A 171 0.41 -7.17 -13.03
C ASN A 171 -0.23 -5.83 -13.39
N GLU A 172 0.52 -4.72 -13.32
CA GLU A 172 0.02 -3.37 -13.61
C GLU A 172 -1.22 -3.01 -12.77
N PRO A 173 -1.11 -3.06 -11.44
CA PRO A 173 -2.26 -2.86 -10.55
C PRO A 173 -2.83 -1.44 -10.67
N LYS A 174 -4.15 -1.30 -10.48
CA LYS A 174 -4.81 0.00 -10.34
C LYS A 174 -4.62 0.61 -8.94
N VAL A 175 -4.42 -0.24 -7.92
CA VAL A 175 -4.16 0.21 -6.54
C VAL A 175 -2.99 -0.55 -5.91
N ILE A 176 -2.11 0.16 -5.23
CA ILE A 176 -0.98 -0.43 -4.47
C ILE A 176 -1.16 -0.07 -3.00
N LEU A 177 -1.15 -1.08 -2.12
CA LEU A 177 -0.96 -0.87 -0.69
C LEU A 177 0.52 -1.01 -0.36
N ALA A 178 1.09 0.02 0.25
CA ALA A 178 2.44 0.02 0.81
C ALA A 178 2.33 0.21 2.33
N ASP A 179 2.37 -0.90 3.08
CA ASP A 179 2.25 -0.91 4.55
C ASP A 179 3.65 -0.81 5.16
N GLU A 180 4.02 0.40 5.61
CA GLU A 180 5.34 0.76 6.16
C GLU A 180 6.54 0.31 5.29
N PRO A 181 6.57 0.60 3.98
CA PRO A 181 7.52 0.01 3.05
C PRO A 181 8.98 0.43 3.28
N MET A 182 9.24 1.38 4.16
CA MET A 182 10.56 1.94 4.44
C MET A 182 10.98 1.83 5.91
N SER A 183 10.19 1.11 6.74
CA SER A 183 10.58 0.88 8.14
C SER A 183 11.79 -0.07 8.19
N ALA A 184 12.69 0.16 9.13
CA ALA A 184 13.91 -0.61 9.32
C ALA A 184 14.91 -0.62 8.12
N ILE A 185 14.80 0.37 7.22
CA ILE A 185 15.68 0.53 6.05
C ILE A 185 16.55 1.78 6.23
N ASP A 186 17.82 1.70 5.81
CA ASP A 186 18.74 2.83 5.87
C ASP A 186 18.31 4.00 4.97
N VAL A 187 18.82 5.20 5.27
CA VAL A 187 18.42 6.45 4.59
C VAL A 187 18.67 6.41 3.08
N ALA A 188 19.80 5.83 2.64
CA ALA A 188 20.11 5.78 1.21
C ALA A 188 19.12 4.87 0.45
N ALA A 189 18.76 3.73 1.04
CA ALA A 189 17.79 2.83 0.45
C ALA A 189 16.36 3.41 0.50
N ARG A 190 15.99 4.21 1.52
CA ARG A 190 14.69 4.94 1.55
C ARG A 190 14.55 5.88 0.37
N ILE A 191 15.59 6.66 0.03
CA ILE A 191 15.59 7.55 -1.14
C ILE A 191 15.34 6.75 -2.43
N GLN A 192 15.97 5.58 -2.58
CA GLN A 192 15.78 4.72 -3.74
C GLN A 192 14.36 4.16 -3.84
N ILE A 193 13.75 3.79 -2.70
CA ILE A 193 12.35 3.33 -2.67
C ILE A 193 11.40 4.46 -3.03
N LEU A 194 11.61 5.68 -2.52
CA LEU A 194 10.84 6.87 -2.92
C LEU A 194 10.95 7.13 -4.42
N ALA A 195 12.16 7.07 -4.97
CA ALA A 195 12.37 7.21 -6.41
C ALA A 195 11.64 6.12 -7.22
N THR A 196 11.57 4.89 -6.69
CA THR A 196 10.81 3.80 -7.29
C THR A 196 9.31 4.13 -7.33
N PHE A 197 8.70 4.58 -6.22
CA PHE A 197 7.29 4.97 -6.22
C PHE A 197 7.02 6.17 -7.14
N ALA A 198 7.93 7.14 -7.20
CA ALA A 198 7.83 8.27 -8.14
C ALA A 198 7.87 7.79 -9.60
N ALA A 199 8.75 6.85 -9.94
CA ALA A 199 8.83 6.25 -11.28
C ALA A 199 7.56 5.48 -11.64
N ILE A 200 6.98 4.73 -10.69
CA ILE A 200 5.70 4.01 -10.88
C ILE A 200 4.58 5.02 -11.19
N ARG A 201 4.44 6.09 -10.40
CA ARG A 201 3.44 7.13 -10.63
C ARG A 201 3.61 7.84 -11.98
N ALA A 202 4.84 8.13 -12.37
CA ALA A 202 5.13 8.75 -13.67
C ALA A 202 4.79 7.83 -14.85
N ALA A 203 5.13 6.54 -14.75
CA ALA A 203 4.86 5.55 -15.79
C ALA A 203 3.38 5.13 -15.85
N ARG A 204 2.67 5.19 -14.73
CA ARG A 204 1.27 4.75 -14.58
C ARG A 204 0.45 5.80 -13.81
N PRO A 205 0.08 6.92 -14.43
CA PRO A 205 -0.54 8.05 -13.74
C PRO A 205 -1.91 7.74 -13.12
N SER A 206 -2.58 6.65 -13.53
CA SER A 206 -3.86 6.23 -12.98
C SER A 206 -3.75 5.27 -11.79
N THR A 207 -2.55 4.74 -11.49
CA THR A 207 -2.35 3.84 -10.35
C THR A 207 -2.47 4.61 -9.04
N ALA A 208 -3.41 4.24 -8.19
CA ALA A 208 -3.55 4.77 -6.84
C ALA A 208 -2.56 4.09 -5.89
N ILE A 209 -2.07 4.83 -4.90
CA ILE A 209 -1.21 4.30 -3.84
C ILE A 209 -1.83 4.60 -2.48
N ILE A 210 -1.99 3.59 -1.64
CA ILE A 210 -2.30 3.76 -0.22
C ILE A 210 -1.02 3.47 0.53
N MET A 211 -0.44 4.47 1.17
CA MET A 211 0.81 4.35 1.90
C MET A 211 0.57 4.49 3.41
N VAL A 212 0.85 3.46 4.17
CA VAL A 212 0.92 3.57 5.63
C VAL A 212 2.34 3.96 6.01
N SER A 213 2.49 5.03 6.77
CA SER A 213 3.79 5.48 7.26
C SER A 213 3.64 6.25 8.58
N HIS A 214 4.66 6.15 9.42
CA HIS A 214 4.87 7.02 10.58
C HIS A 214 5.95 8.08 10.30
N ASP A 215 6.61 8.03 9.13
CA ASP A 215 7.65 8.96 8.72
C ASP A 215 7.05 10.09 7.86
N LEU A 216 6.85 11.26 8.48
CA LEU A 216 6.28 12.43 7.81
C LEU A 216 7.22 12.98 6.73
N GLY A 217 8.54 12.80 6.90
CA GLY A 217 9.53 13.16 5.88
C GLY A 217 9.31 12.40 4.56
N VAL A 218 8.91 11.14 4.64
CA VAL A 218 8.53 10.33 3.47
C VAL A 218 7.20 10.82 2.89
N VAL A 219 6.19 10.99 3.76
CA VAL A 219 4.82 11.34 3.37
C VAL A 219 4.77 12.66 2.60
N GLN A 220 5.47 13.71 3.07
CA GLN A 220 5.48 15.03 2.42
C GLN A 220 5.99 15.02 0.97
N HIS A 221 6.80 14.02 0.60
CA HIS A 221 7.41 13.92 -0.73
C HIS A 221 6.59 13.11 -1.73
N ILE A 222 5.65 12.26 -1.27
CA ILE A 222 4.95 11.34 -2.16
C ILE A 222 3.44 11.45 -2.09
N ALA A 223 2.86 11.82 -0.93
CA ALA A 223 1.43 11.82 -0.73
C ALA A 223 0.76 13.08 -1.28
N ASP A 224 -0.35 12.90 -1.97
CA ASP A 224 -1.22 14.00 -2.40
C ASP A 224 -2.17 14.40 -1.27
N ARG A 225 -2.65 13.41 -0.52
CA ARG A 225 -3.58 13.60 0.60
C ARG A 225 -3.16 12.75 1.79
N ILE A 226 -3.47 13.23 2.98
CA ILE A 226 -3.21 12.56 4.25
C ILE A 226 -4.54 12.23 4.93
N LEU A 227 -4.59 11.07 5.56
CA LEU A 227 -5.59 10.68 6.55
C LEU A 227 -4.85 10.39 7.87
N VAL A 228 -5.16 11.17 8.90
CA VAL A 228 -4.61 11.00 10.25
C VAL A 228 -5.54 10.13 11.06
N LEU A 229 -5.03 9.01 11.56
CA LEU A 229 -5.78 8.07 12.38
C LEU A 229 -5.24 8.07 13.82
N HIS A 230 -6.13 8.27 14.78
CA HIS A 230 -5.83 8.23 16.21
C HIS A 230 -6.89 7.42 16.96
N ASP A 231 -6.47 6.50 17.80
CA ASP A 231 -7.35 5.63 18.61
C ASP A 231 -8.54 5.07 17.81
N GLY A 232 -8.25 4.62 16.58
CA GLY A 232 -9.24 4.04 15.69
C GLY A 232 -10.26 4.99 15.09
N ARG A 233 -10.03 6.30 15.11
CA ARG A 233 -10.87 7.36 14.54
C ARG A 233 -10.07 8.22 13.57
N VAL A 234 -10.77 8.79 12.59
CA VAL A 234 -10.17 9.81 11.72
C VAL A 234 -10.15 11.13 12.48
N GLU A 235 -8.96 11.64 12.74
CA GLU A 235 -8.74 12.94 13.38
C GLU A 235 -8.76 14.08 12.37
N GLU A 236 -8.10 13.86 11.22
CA GLU A 236 -7.98 14.85 10.19
C GLU A 236 -7.74 14.20 8.83
N THR A 237 -8.26 14.79 7.76
CA THR A 237 -7.95 14.38 6.39
C THR A 237 -7.95 15.60 5.48
N GLY A 238 -7.04 15.64 4.53
CA GLY A 238 -6.92 16.74 3.60
C GLY A 238 -5.69 16.66 2.70
N PRO A 239 -5.50 17.64 1.80
CA PRO A 239 -4.29 17.77 1.02
C PRO A 239 -3.04 17.79 1.90
N THR A 240 -1.98 17.11 1.49
CA THR A 240 -0.74 16.98 2.27
C THR A 240 -0.19 18.31 2.72
N ALA A 241 -0.16 19.31 1.82
CA ALA A 241 0.36 20.65 2.15
C ALA A 241 -0.48 21.36 3.22
N GLU A 242 -1.81 21.15 3.25
CA GLU A 242 -2.70 21.75 4.23
C GLU A 242 -2.55 21.08 5.60
N VAL A 243 -2.62 19.74 5.64
CA VAL A 243 -2.53 18.96 6.88
C VAL A 243 -1.17 19.16 7.56
N LEU A 244 -0.06 19.20 6.80
CA LEU A 244 1.27 19.41 7.37
C LEU A 244 1.57 20.87 7.65
N GLY A 245 1.04 21.82 6.86
CA GLY A 245 1.33 23.26 7.00
C GLY A 245 0.43 23.99 7.98
N ASN A 246 -0.82 23.54 8.15
CA ASN A 246 -1.82 24.18 9.01
C ASN A 246 -2.75 23.15 9.64
N PRO A 247 -2.23 22.22 10.47
CA PRO A 247 -3.02 21.15 11.06
C PRO A 247 -4.15 21.70 11.94
N GLN A 248 -5.35 21.17 11.77
CA GLN A 248 -6.54 21.60 12.53
C GLN A 248 -6.70 20.80 13.82
N SER A 249 -6.27 19.53 13.85
CA SER A 249 -6.32 18.69 15.05
C SER A 249 -5.10 18.92 15.96
N ASP A 250 -5.35 18.96 17.28
CA ASP A 250 -4.27 19.00 18.28
C ASP A 250 -3.35 17.78 18.20
N TYR A 251 -3.94 16.62 17.91
CA TYR A 251 -3.17 15.39 17.73
C TYR A 251 -2.25 15.47 16.49
N THR A 252 -2.76 16.00 15.37
CA THR A 252 -1.95 16.19 14.16
C THR A 252 -0.78 17.12 14.44
N ARG A 253 -0.98 18.22 15.18
CA ARG A 253 0.10 19.14 15.61
C ARG A 253 1.17 18.41 16.41
N GLN A 254 0.76 17.64 17.43
CA GLN A 254 1.69 16.86 18.24
C GLN A 254 2.48 15.83 17.43
N LEU A 255 1.82 15.17 16.46
CA LEU A 255 2.45 14.20 15.58
C LEU A 255 3.53 14.85 14.70
N ILE A 256 3.26 16.04 14.16
CA ILE A 256 4.20 16.81 13.33
C ILE A 256 5.38 17.32 14.19
N GLU A 257 5.12 17.87 15.36
CA GLU A 257 6.16 18.33 16.28
C GLU A 257 7.10 17.19 16.70
N ALA A 258 6.55 16.02 17.01
CA ALA A 258 7.34 14.84 17.36
C ALA A 258 8.22 14.31 16.22
N ALA A 259 7.82 14.53 14.97
CA ALA A 259 8.59 14.11 13.80
C ALA A 259 9.64 15.14 13.36
N SER A 260 9.60 16.36 13.89
CA SER A 260 10.52 17.46 13.55
C SER A 260 11.74 17.51 14.47
N LEU A 261 11.82 16.63 15.48
CA LEU A 261 12.92 16.44 16.41
C LEU A 261 13.82 15.28 15.96
#